data_71f30581918ee83cfc0f5a878759aa84
#
_entry.id   71f30581918ee83cfc0f5a878759aa84
#
_cell.length_a   1.000
_cell.length_b   1.000
_cell.length_c   1.000
_cell.angle_alpha   90.00
_cell.angle_beta   90.00
_cell.angle_gamma   90.00
#
_symmetry.space_group_name_H-M   'P 1'
#
loop_
_entity.id
_entity.type
_entity.pdbx_description
1 polymer ?
#
loop_
_entity_poly.entity_id
_entity_poly.type
_entity_poly.pdbx_seq_one_letter_code
_entity_poly.pdbx_strand_id
1 'polypeptide(L)'
;MNDLANRPVVLDIDQSVGPLPDRLVLPLEHWQESIRFGCSLATMRRFRTMLDELLPAEYGTVFMGSGDFHHLSWPLIARLQPRVPMQVVVFDNHPDNMRFPFGVHCGSWVRRVAMLPSVSHVHVLGITSADIGAGHAWENYLTPLLRGKLTYWNMGVDTRWARRFGLADAFRGFDTPEAMVDAFVELQRTQTAPSYLSIDKDAFSPEVAHTNWDQGRMLTGHALALIDSLRTDLVGSDINGEVSHYRYQSWWKRQLSAMDEQPEIDPAQLAGWQAQQHALNLQLLAAITAKSG
;
A
#
# COMPACT_ATOMS: atom_id res chain seq x y z
N MET A 1 -8.56 -3.24 29.25
CA MET A 1 -8.06 -2.63 28.01
C MET A 1 -8.85 -3.23 26.86
N ASN A 2 -9.32 -2.40 25.95
CA ASN A 2 -10.22 -2.88 24.88
C ASN A 2 -9.41 -3.76 23.91
N ASP A 3 -9.66 -5.05 23.93
CA ASP A 3 -8.94 -6.09 23.15
C ASP A 3 -9.18 -5.91 21.62
N LEU A 4 -10.09 -5.01 21.25
CA LEU A 4 -10.49 -4.77 19.85
C LEU A 4 -9.55 -3.82 19.11
N ALA A 5 -8.91 -2.86 19.78
CA ALA A 5 -8.07 -1.85 19.14
C ALA A 5 -6.85 -2.43 18.40
N ASN A 6 -6.36 -3.60 18.83
CA ASN A 6 -5.23 -4.31 18.23
C ASN A 6 -5.64 -5.56 17.43
N ARG A 7 -6.94 -5.85 17.34
CA ARG A 7 -7.43 -7.06 16.66
C ARG A 7 -7.28 -6.91 15.14
N PRO A 8 -6.47 -7.76 14.47
CA PRO A 8 -6.33 -7.68 13.02
C PRO A 8 -7.64 -8.02 12.31
N VAL A 9 -7.90 -7.32 11.21
CA VAL A 9 -9.07 -7.54 10.35
C VAL A 9 -8.62 -8.09 9.01
N VAL A 10 -9.30 -9.12 8.53
CA VAL A 10 -9.11 -9.65 7.18
C VAL A 10 -10.33 -9.28 6.34
N LEU A 11 -10.13 -8.47 5.31
CA LEU A 11 -11.11 -8.32 4.23
C LEU A 11 -10.97 -9.55 3.32
N ASP A 12 -11.73 -10.59 3.62
CA ASP A 12 -11.60 -11.87 2.91
C ASP A 12 -12.26 -11.80 1.54
N ILE A 13 -11.54 -11.17 0.60
CA ILE A 13 -12.01 -10.92 -0.77
C ILE A 13 -11.57 -12.05 -1.71
N ASP A 14 -10.34 -12.57 -1.55
CA ASP A 14 -9.72 -13.55 -2.46
C ASP A 14 -9.14 -14.78 -1.75
N GLN A 15 -9.39 -14.91 -0.46
CA GLN A 15 -8.97 -16.04 0.39
C GLN A 15 -7.44 -16.27 0.42
N SER A 16 -6.64 -15.25 0.11
CA SER A 16 -5.18 -15.37 0.03
C SER A 16 -4.48 -15.13 1.37
N VAL A 17 -5.14 -14.45 2.32
CA VAL A 17 -4.56 -14.14 3.64
C VAL A 17 -4.55 -15.37 4.53
N GLY A 18 -3.36 -15.79 4.97
CA GLY A 18 -3.19 -16.91 5.90
C GLY A 18 -3.82 -16.68 7.28
N PRO A 19 -3.85 -17.70 8.16
CA PRO A 19 -4.47 -17.59 9.48
C PRO A 19 -3.69 -16.62 10.38
N LEU A 20 -4.37 -15.60 10.94
CA LEU A 20 -3.78 -14.66 11.90
C LEU A 20 -4.39 -14.87 13.29
N PRO A 21 -3.62 -14.66 14.37
CA PRO A 21 -4.14 -14.75 15.74
C PRO A 21 -5.30 -13.76 15.96
N ASP A 22 -6.35 -14.19 16.63
CA ASP A 22 -7.50 -13.37 17.09
C ASP A 22 -8.15 -12.48 16.01
N ARG A 23 -7.97 -12.82 14.72
CA ARG A 23 -8.47 -12.01 13.61
C ARG A 23 -9.99 -11.91 13.56
N LEU A 24 -10.48 -10.74 13.12
CA LEU A 24 -11.84 -10.58 12.60
C LEU A 24 -11.81 -10.84 11.09
N VAL A 25 -12.65 -11.73 10.59
CA VAL A 25 -12.77 -12.01 9.16
C VAL A 25 -14.09 -11.43 8.63
N LEU A 26 -14.01 -10.59 7.62
CA LEU A 26 -15.17 -10.08 6.89
C LEU A 26 -15.27 -10.81 5.54
N PRO A 27 -16.30 -11.66 5.34
CA PRO A 27 -16.45 -12.44 4.11
C PRO A 27 -16.93 -11.54 2.96
N LEU A 28 -16.01 -11.16 2.08
CA LEU A 28 -16.23 -10.17 1.01
C LEU A 28 -15.95 -10.72 -0.39
N GLU A 29 -15.93 -12.03 -0.60
CA GLU A 29 -15.65 -12.69 -1.88
C GLU A 29 -16.57 -12.21 -3.00
N HIS A 30 -17.81 -11.87 -2.67
CA HIS A 30 -18.80 -11.37 -3.63
C HIS A 30 -18.45 -9.98 -4.21
N TRP A 31 -17.50 -9.26 -3.60
CA TRP A 31 -16.95 -8.02 -4.14
C TRP A 31 -15.77 -8.22 -5.09
N GLN A 32 -15.13 -9.39 -5.10
CA GLN A 32 -13.87 -9.65 -5.80
C GLN A 32 -13.88 -9.15 -7.25
N GLU A 33 -14.83 -9.62 -8.08
CA GLU A 33 -14.87 -9.18 -9.48
C GLU A 33 -15.11 -7.68 -9.63
N SER A 34 -15.93 -7.07 -8.76
CA SER A 34 -16.30 -5.67 -8.91
C SER A 34 -15.21 -4.69 -8.50
N ILE A 35 -14.33 -5.06 -7.57
CA ILE A 35 -13.30 -4.17 -7.03
C ILE A 35 -11.86 -4.59 -7.34
N ARG A 36 -11.57 -5.89 -7.62
CA ARG A 36 -10.23 -6.34 -7.92
C ARG A 36 -9.62 -5.55 -9.07
N PHE A 37 -8.33 -5.19 -8.99
CA PHE A 37 -7.59 -4.32 -9.89
C PHE A 37 -8.09 -2.85 -9.85
N GLY A 38 -9.36 -2.61 -9.98
CA GLY A 38 -9.95 -1.28 -9.95
C GLY A 38 -11.46 -1.28 -10.14
N CYS A 39 -12.07 -0.13 -9.85
CA CYS A 39 -13.51 0.03 -9.92
C CYS A 39 -13.94 1.48 -10.19
N SER A 40 -15.20 1.66 -10.58
CA SER A 40 -15.79 2.99 -10.70
C SER A 40 -15.90 3.68 -9.33
N LEU A 41 -15.94 5.01 -9.31
CA LEU A 41 -16.17 5.76 -8.05
C LEU A 41 -17.54 5.44 -7.41
N ALA A 42 -18.53 5.05 -8.22
CA ALA A 42 -19.82 4.63 -7.70
C ALA A 42 -19.71 3.29 -6.96
N THR A 43 -18.97 2.33 -7.50
CA THR A 43 -18.67 1.04 -6.86
C THR A 43 -17.86 1.26 -5.57
N MET A 44 -16.82 2.11 -5.61
CA MET A 44 -16.03 2.43 -4.44
C MET A 44 -16.87 3.09 -3.32
N ARG A 45 -17.80 3.99 -3.66
CA ARG A 45 -18.71 4.56 -2.66
C ARG A 45 -19.57 3.51 -1.98
N ARG A 46 -20.15 2.56 -2.75
CA ARG A 46 -20.94 1.44 -2.18
C ARG A 46 -20.07 0.56 -1.28
N PHE A 47 -18.86 0.24 -1.72
CA PHE A 47 -17.93 -0.56 -0.93
C PHE A 47 -17.57 0.16 0.38
N ARG A 48 -17.29 1.46 0.33
CA ARG A 48 -17.03 2.28 1.53
C ARG A 48 -18.21 2.28 2.51
N THR A 49 -19.44 2.48 2.03
CA THR A 49 -20.64 2.42 2.90
C THR A 49 -20.73 1.07 3.61
N MET A 50 -20.51 -0.03 2.89
CA MET A 50 -20.49 -1.37 3.47
C MET A 50 -19.36 -1.53 4.50
N LEU A 51 -18.14 -1.03 4.22
CA LEU A 51 -17.04 -1.06 5.19
C LEU A 51 -17.37 -0.25 6.46
N ASP A 52 -18.00 0.90 6.33
CA ASP A 52 -18.40 1.74 7.46
C ASP A 52 -19.44 1.05 8.36
N GLU A 53 -20.25 0.14 7.81
CA GLU A 53 -21.21 -0.70 8.54
C GLU A 53 -20.58 -1.93 9.21
N LEU A 54 -19.58 -2.55 8.58
CA LEU A 54 -19.01 -3.83 9.02
C LEU A 54 -17.79 -3.67 9.92
N LEU A 55 -16.96 -2.64 9.68
CA LEU A 55 -15.76 -2.43 10.47
C LEU A 55 -16.12 -1.80 11.83
N PRO A 56 -15.63 -2.37 12.95
CA PRO A 56 -15.77 -1.72 14.25
C PRO A 56 -15.14 -0.32 14.28
N ALA A 57 -15.46 0.46 15.30
CA ALA A 57 -14.87 1.79 15.50
C ALA A 57 -13.36 1.69 15.79
N GLU A 58 -12.95 0.65 16.52
CA GLU A 58 -11.55 0.36 16.86
C GLU A 58 -11.19 -1.03 16.31
N TYR A 59 -10.07 -1.14 15.63
CA TYR A 59 -9.52 -2.37 15.05
C TYR A 59 -8.02 -2.20 14.81
N GLY A 60 -7.31 -3.30 14.68
CA GLY A 60 -5.89 -3.33 14.36
C GLY A 60 -5.60 -3.24 12.86
N THR A 61 -4.51 -3.85 12.42
CA THR A 61 -4.08 -3.88 11.01
C THR A 61 -5.11 -4.57 10.13
N VAL A 62 -5.42 -3.97 8.98
CA VAL A 62 -6.34 -4.54 7.97
C VAL A 62 -5.54 -5.29 6.90
N PHE A 63 -5.85 -6.55 6.68
CA PHE A 63 -5.27 -7.36 5.61
C PHE A 63 -6.26 -7.46 4.45
N MET A 64 -5.81 -7.12 3.24
CA MET A 64 -6.70 -6.94 2.09
C MET A 64 -6.53 -8.01 0.98
N GLY A 65 -5.56 -8.93 1.11
CA GLY A 65 -5.25 -9.93 0.10
C GLY A 65 -4.29 -9.41 -0.97
N SER A 66 -4.56 -9.70 -2.24
CA SER A 66 -3.71 -9.33 -3.39
C SER A 66 -3.41 -7.83 -3.47
N GLY A 67 -2.26 -7.45 -4.05
CA GLY A 67 -1.92 -6.07 -4.40
C GLY A 67 -2.93 -5.41 -5.33
N ASP A 68 -3.72 -6.20 -6.08
CA ASP A 68 -4.86 -5.70 -6.86
C ASP A 68 -5.91 -4.95 -6.02
N PHE A 69 -5.84 -5.05 -4.69
CA PHE A 69 -6.74 -4.36 -3.77
C PHE A 69 -6.10 -3.16 -3.06
N HIS A 70 -4.88 -2.77 -3.38
CA HIS A 70 -4.17 -1.67 -2.70
C HIS A 70 -4.98 -0.34 -2.68
N HIS A 71 -5.80 -0.08 -3.68
CA HIS A 71 -6.68 1.11 -3.69
C HIS A 71 -7.74 1.14 -2.58
N LEU A 72 -7.95 0.04 -1.85
CA LEU A 72 -8.82 -0.01 -0.68
C LEU A 72 -8.19 0.71 0.54
N SER A 73 -6.89 0.98 0.54
CA SER A 73 -6.25 1.87 1.53
C SER A 73 -6.90 3.26 1.53
N TRP A 74 -7.35 3.77 0.38
CA TRP A 74 -8.05 5.06 0.33
C TRP A 74 -9.31 5.13 1.20
N PRO A 75 -10.34 4.26 1.10
CA PRO A 75 -11.49 4.29 1.99
C PRO A 75 -11.12 4.03 3.46
N LEU A 76 -10.12 3.17 3.76
CA LEU A 76 -9.65 2.94 5.13
C LEU A 76 -9.05 4.21 5.74
N ILE A 77 -8.19 4.92 5.02
CA ILE A 77 -7.59 6.19 5.46
C ILE A 77 -8.64 7.29 5.55
N ALA A 78 -9.55 7.37 4.57
CA ALA A 78 -10.54 8.44 4.49
C ALA A 78 -11.61 8.38 5.61
N ARG A 79 -11.79 7.24 6.28
CA ARG A 79 -12.69 7.10 7.44
C ARG A 79 -12.07 7.58 8.75
N LEU A 80 -10.75 7.71 8.80
CA LEU A 80 -10.04 8.17 10.00
C LEU A 80 -10.23 9.68 10.16
N GLN A 81 -10.41 10.10 11.43
CA GLN A 81 -10.54 11.49 11.80
C GLN A 81 -9.52 11.85 12.91
N PRO A 82 -8.23 11.89 12.57
CA PRO A 82 -7.21 12.23 13.56
C PRO A 82 -7.39 13.69 14.01
N ARG A 83 -7.00 13.98 15.27
CA ARG A 83 -7.09 15.32 15.85
C ARG A 83 -6.23 16.35 15.12
N VAL A 84 -5.13 15.90 14.55
CA VAL A 84 -4.22 16.68 13.68
C VAL A 84 -3.98 15.91 12.40
N PRO A 85 -3.68 16.58 11.28
CA PRO A 85 -3.41 15.88 10.01
C PRO A 85 -2.26 14.88 10.15
N MET A 86 -2.48 13.64 9.71
CA MET A 86 -1.51 12.55 9.78
C MET A 86 -0.58 12.52 8.56
N GLN A 87 0.61 11.94 8.74
CA GLN A 87 1.38 11.44 7.60
C GLN A 87 0.88 10.05 7.20
N VAL A 88 1.03 9.72 5.92
CA VAL A 88 0.80 8.37 5.40
C VAL A 88 2.11 7.82 4.86
N VAL A 89 2.52 6.68 5.37
CA VAL A 89 3.75 5.99 4.97
C VAL A 89 3.35 4.73 4.21
N VAL A 90 3.79 4.64 2.97
CA VAL A 90 3.46 3.52 2.07
C VAL A 90 4.75 2.80 1.71
N PHE A 91 4.79 1.48 1.91
CA PHE A 91 5.83 0.61 1.35
C PHE A 91 5.29 0.03 0.06
N ASP A 92 5.94 0.32 -1.06
CA ASP A 92 5.44 -0.03 -2.38
C ASP A 92 6.57 0.03 -3.42
N ASN A 93 6.54 -0.87 -4.39
CA ASN A 93 7.41 -0.80 -5.55
C ASN A 93 6.93 0.22 -6.58
N HIS A 94 5.67 0.66 -6.50
CA HIS A 94 5.00 1.56 -7.44
C HIS A 94 4.64 2.90 -6.81
N PRO A 95 4.42 3.97 -7.60
CA PRO A 95 4.02 5.28 -7.08
C PRO A 95 2.55 5.35 -6.66
N ASP A 96 1.71 4.45 -7.14
CA ASP A 96 0.25 4.37 -6.95
C ASP A 96 -0.50 5.70 -7.16
N ASN A 97 0.06 6.55 -8.04
CA ASN A 97 -0.40 7.90 -8.32
C ASN A 97 -0.76 8.11 -9.80
N MET A 98 -0.99 7.02 -10.52
CA MET A 98 -1.30 7.03 -11.95
C MET A 98 -2.64 7.68 -12.26
N ARG A 99 -2.76 8.22 -13.47
CA ARG A 99 -4.01 8.80 -13.99
C ARG A 99 -4.97 7.69 -14.38
N PHE A 100 -6.11 7.66 -13.73
CA PHE A 100 -7.18 6.72 -14.06
C PHE A 100 -8.53 7.45 -14.11
N PRO A 101 -9.00 7.85 -15.30
CA PRO A 101 -10.22 8.64 -15.45
C PRO A 101 -11.51 7.85 -15.18
N PHE A 102 -11.44 6.51 -15.24
CA PHE A 102 -12.62 5.63 -15.11
C PHE A 102 -13.01 5.30 -13.67
N GLY A 103 -12.22 5.75 -12.68
CA GLY A 103 -12.50 5.45 -11.28
C GLY A 103 -11.29 5.52 -10.38
N VAL A 104 -10.97 4.40 -9.74
CA VAL A 104 -9.76 4.15 -8.96
C VAL A 104 -9.31 2.71 -9.18
N HIS A 105 -8.00 2.49 -9.32
CA HIS A 105 -7.38 1.16 -9.36
C HIS A 105 -6.18 1.11 -8.40
N CYS A 106 -5.58 -0.08 -8.24
CA CYS A 106 -4.45 -0.30 -7.33
C CYS A 106 -3.37 0.78 -7.51
N GLY A 107 -2.91 1.07 -8.71
CA GLY A 107 -1.89 2.08 -9.02
C GLY A 107 -2.37 3.54 -9.03
N SER A 108 -3.54 3.94 -8.49
CA SER A 108 -4.06 5.31 -8.67
C SER A 108 -4.69 5.95 -7.43
N TRP A 109 -4.51 5.39 -6.26
CA TRP A 109 -5.19 5.82 -5.05
C TRP A 109 -4.42 6.87 -4.24
N VAL A 110 -3.09 6.91 -4.31
CA VAL A 110 -2.22 7.78 -3.51
C VAL A 110 -2.58 9.26 -3.68
N ARG A 111 -2.87 9.73 -4.92
CA ARG A 111 -3.35 11.10 -5.13
C ARG A 111 -4.58 11.43 -4.29
N ARG A 112 -5.53 10.49 -4.18
CA ARG A 112 -6.77 10.72 -3.45
C ARG A 112 -6.51 10.91 -1.97
N VAL A 113 -5.62 10.11 -1.43
CA VAL A 113 -5.18 10.19 -0.03
C VAL A 113 -4.38 11.47 0.22
N ALA A 114 -3.41 11.79 -0.62
CA ALA A 114 -2.59 13.01 -0.47
C ALA A 114 -3.43 14.29 -0.48
N MET A 115 -4.60 14.27 -1.11
CA MET A 115 -5.50 15.43 -1.19
C MET A 115 -6.57 15.47 -0.08
N LEU A 116 -6.60 14.50 0.84
CA LEU A 116 -7.49 14.55 2.01
C LEU A 116 -7.05 15.67 2.98
N PRO A 117 -8.00 16.42 3.57
CA PRO A 117 -7.67 17.42 4.59
C PRO A 117 -7.03 16.81 5.84
N SER A 118 -7.35 15.54 6.17
CA SER A 118 -6.79 14.79 7.29
C SER A 118 -5.38 14.27 7.05
N VAL A 119 -4.80 14.48 5.85
CA VAL A 119 -3.45 14.03 5.49
C VAL A 119 -2.53 15.23 5.30
N SER A 120 -1.45 15.25 6.08
CA SER A 120 -0.40 16.27 5.98
C SER A 120 0.55 15.97 4.82
N HIS A 121 1.00 14.72 4.71
CA HIS A 121 1.97 14.28 3.70
C HIS A 121 1.85 12.78 3.45
N VAL A 122 2.24 12.34 2.23
CA VAL A 122 2.38 10.93 1.86
C VAL A 122 3.82 10.66 1.46
N HIS A 123 4.40 9.60 2.02
CA HIS A 123 5.70 9.06 1.62
C HIS A 123 5.47 7.68 0.98
N VAL A 124 5.93 7.46 -0.25
CA VAL A 124 5.95 6.14 -0.90
C VAL A 124 7.40 5.68 -0.96
N LEU A 125 7.72 4.62 -0.22
CA LEU A 125 9.08 4.10 -0.01
C LEU A 125 9.25 2.74 -0.68
N GLY A 126 10.38 2.58 -1.36
CA GLY A 126 10.75 1.29 -1.95
C GLY A 126 10.65 1.25 -3.47
N ILE A 127 10.29 2.35 -4.12
CA ILE A 127 10.03 2.38 -5.56
C ILE A 127 11.29 2.01 -6.36
N THR A 128 11.19 0.94 -7.13
CA THR A 128 12.17 0.56 -8.16
C THR A 128 11.56 0.49 -9.56
N SER A 129 10.22 0.56 -9.65
CA SER A 129 9.47 0.62 -10.91
C SER A 129 9.87 1.83 -11.76
N ALA A 130 9.88 1.65 -13.08
CA ALA A 130 10.14 2.71 -14.04
C ALA A 130 9.03 3.78 -14.12
N ASP A 131 7.90 3.59 -13.45
CA ASP A 131 6.69 4.43 -13.51
C ASP A 131 6.92 5.89 -13.13
N ILE A 132 7.96 6.18 -12.37
CA ILE A 132 8.36 7.54 -12.01
C ILE A 132 9.48 8.10 -12.89
N GLY A 133 9.95 7.33 -13.86
CA GLY A 133 10.97 7.72 -14.84
C GLY A 133 10.43 8.71 -15.88
N ALA A 134 11.33 9.30 -16.66
CA ALA A 134 10.99 10.31 -17.67
C ALA A 134 9.97 9.83 -18.71
N GLY A 135 10.01 8.56 -19.10
CA GLY A 135 9.09 7.95 -20.07
C GLY A 135 7.65 7.84 -19.58
N HIS A 136 7.46 7.71 -18.28
CA HIS A 136 6.16 7.46 -17.62
C HIS A 136 5.68 8.64 -16.76
N ALA A 137 6.46 9.73 -16.67
CA ALA A 137 6.13 10.90 -15.85
C ALA A 137 4.75 11.50 -16.15
N TRP A 138 4.29 11.43 -17.41
CA TRP A 138 2.99 11.94 -17.87
C TRP A 138 1.81 11.10 -17.39
N GLU A 139 2.05 9.86 -16.99
CA GLU A 139 1.04 8.94 -16.47
C GLU A 139 0.64 9.28 -15.05
N ASN A 140 1.50 9.97 -14.32
CA ASN A 140 1.29 10.34 -12.92
C ASN A 140 0.59 11.68 -12.76
N TYR A 141 -0.15 11.84 -11.65
CA TYR A 141 -0.67 13.12 -11.24
C TYR A 141 0.43 13.98 -10.60
N LEU A 142 0.75 15.12 -11.19
CA LEU A 142 1.76 16.04 -10.65
C LEU A 142 1.24 16.92 -9.50
N THR A 143 -0.07 17.07 -9.35
CA THR A 143 -0.68 17.96 -8.35
C THR A 143 -0.22 17.70 -6.91
N PRO A 144 -0.21 16.46 -6.38
CA PRO A 144 0.25 16.24 -5.00
C PRO A 144 1.75 16.51 -4.84
N LEU A 145 2.56 16.23 -5.86
CA LEU A 145 4.00 16.53 -5.88
C LEU A 145 4.25 18.04 -5.85
N LEU A 146 3.61 18.79 -6.73
CA LEU A 146 3.72 20.27 -6.82
C LEU A 146 3.21 20.97 -5.54
N ARG A 147 2.29 20.38 -4.81
CA ARG A 147 1.78 20.89 -3.53
C ARG A 147 2.62 20.48 -2.32
N GLY A 148 3.73 19.78 -2.52
CA GLY A 148 4.55 19.26 -1.43
C GLY A 148 3.81 18.26 -0.51
N LYS A 149 2.81 17.55 -1.06
CA LYS A 149 1.98 16.57 -0.34
C LYS A 149 2.40 15.12 -0.54
N LEU A 150 3.36 14.87 -1.44
CA LEU A 150 3.79 13.53 -1.83
C LEU A 150 5.30 13.53 -2.08
N THR A 151 5.99 12.55 -1.55
CA THR A 151 7.41 12.28 -1.80
C THR A 151 7.61 10.82 -2.19
N TYR A 152 8.29 10.59 -3.29
CA TYR A 152 8.77 9.28 -3.73
C TYR A 152 10.19 9.01 -3.23
N TRP A 153 10.38 7.84 -2.64
CA TRP A 153 11.66 7.34 -2.17
C TRP A 153 12.03 6.14 -3.04
N ASN A 154 12.96 6.36 -3.95
CA ASN A 154 13.22 5.42 -5.04
C ASN A 154 14.66 4.94 -5.05
N MET A 155 14.89 3.78 -5.67
CA MET A 155 16.18 3.15 -5.81
C MET A 155 16.45 2.82 -7.28
N GLY A 156 17.51 3.44 -7.83
CA GLY A 156 17.99 3.13 -9.18
C GLY A 156 17.14 3.67 -10.33
N VAL A 157 16.13 4.51 -10.05
CA VAL A 157 15.29 5.12 -11.09
C VAL A 157 15.81 6.50 -11.47
N ASP A 158 15.96 6.79 -12.77
CA ASP A 158 16.39 8.12 -13.23
C ASP A 158 15.22 9.12 -13.16
N THR A 159 15.25 9.95 -12.12
CA THR A 159 14.27 11.01 -11.86
C THR A 159 14.81 12.42 -12.12
N ARG A 160 15.95 12.59 -12.84
CA ARG A 160 16.57 13.90 -13.12
C ARG A 160 15.65 14.84 -13.87
N TRP A 161 14.68 14.31 -14.60
CA TRP A 161 13.65 15.10 -15.29
C TRP A 161 12.85 16.00 -14.32
N ALA A 162 12.61 15.53 -13.08
CA ALA A 162 11.80 16.24 -12.08
C ALA A 162 12.38 17.63 -11.72
N ARG A 163 13.71 17.78 -11.74
CA ARG A 163 14.38 19.06 -11.49
C ARG A 163 13.96 20.14 -12.48
N ARG A 164 13.71 19.78 -13.75
CA ARG A 164 13.31 20.72 -14.78
C ARG A 164 11.89 21.30 -14.58
N PHE A 165 11.09 20.62 -13.75
CA PHE A 165 9.72 20.99 -13.42
C PHE A 165 9.55 21.49 -11.97
N GLY A 166 10.67 21.77 -11.27
CA GLY A 166 10.63 22.23 -9.88
C GLY A 166 10.17 21.16 -8.87
N LEU A 167 10.29 19.89 -9.22
CA LEU A 167 9.84 18.75 -8.41
C LEU A 167 11.00 18.01 -7.72
N ALA A 168 12.19 18.59 -7.66
CA ALA A 168 13.38 17.92 -7.13
C ALA A 168 13.16 17.35 -5.73
N ASP A 169 12.50 18.10 -4.85
CA ASP A 169 12.29 17.72 -3.44
C ASP A 169 11.24 16.62 -3.27
N ALA A 170 10.42 16.36 -4.30
CA ALA A 170 9.43 15.31 -4.29
C ALA A 170 10.00 13.93 -4.69
N PHE A 171 11.26 13.87 -5.13
CA PHE A 171 11.93 12.65 -5.56
C PHE A 171 13.26 12.48 -4.81
N ARG A 172 13.30 11.49 -3.93
CA ARG A 172 14.50 11.13 -3.16
C ARG A 172 15.06 9.82 -3.71
N GLY A 173 16.18 9.90 -4.43
CA GLY A 173 16.85 8.75 -5.02
C GLY A 173 17.98 8.21 -4.14
N PHE A 174 18.09 6.90 -4.06
CA PHE A 174 19.09 6.18 -3.28
C PHE A 174 19.68 5.03 -4.11
N ASP A 175 20.90 4.64 -3.77
CA ASP A 175 21.58 3.51 -4.43
C ASP A 175 21.17 2.17 -3.81
N THR A 176 20.87 2.15 -2.50
CA THR A 176 20.54 0.94 -1.75
C THR A 176 19.34 1.13 -0.81
N PRO A 177 18.65 0.03 -0.43
CA PRO A 177 17.57 0.09 0.56
C PRO A 177 18.03 0.63 1.92
N GLU A 178 19.24 0.28 2.36
CA GLU A 178 19.79 0.72 3.64
C GLU A 178 19.94 2.25 3.68
N ALA A 179 20.48 2.86 2.63
CA ALA A 179 20.62 4.32 2.54
C ALA A 179 19.25 5.02 2.55
N MET A 180 18.23 4.42 1.92
CA MET A 180 16.87 4.93 1.96
C MET A 180 16.30 4.84 3.38
N VAL A 181 16.46 3.70 4.04
CA VAL A 181 16.01 3.47 5.43
C VAL A 181 16.65 4.47 6.37
N ASP A 182 17.97 4.62 6.33
CA ASP A 182 18.71 5.56 7.20
C ASP A 182 18.21 6.99 7.02
N ALA A 183 17.99 7.42 5.78
CA ALA A 183 17.50 8.76 5.48
C ALA A 183 16.04 8.97 5.95
N PHE A 184 15.20 7.94 5.89
CA PHE A 184 13.83 8.02 6.39
C PHE A 184 13.77 8.01 7.92
N VAL A 185 14.56 7.15 8.56
CA VAL A 185 14.73 7.11 10.03
C VAL A 185 15.15 8.49 10.55
N GLU A 186 16.10 9.14 9.88
CA GLU A 186 16.52 10.50 10.25
C GLU A 186 15.38 11.52 10.10
N LEU A 187 14.60 11.44 9.01
CA LEU A 187 13.42 12.29 8.85
C LEU A 187 12.42 12.09 9.98
N GLN A 188 12.19 10.85 10.43
CA GLN A 188 11.23 10.53 11.47
C GLN A 188 11.64 11.06 12.85
N ARG A 189 12.90 11.41 13.08
CA ARG A 189 13.36 11.98 14.37
C ARG A 189 12.68 13.29 14.74
N THR A 190 12.27 14.06 13.74
CA THR A 190 11.60 15.36 13.93
C THR A 190 10.11 15.32 13.63
N GLN A 191 9.59 14.16 13.23
CA GLN A 191 8.18 14.00 12.90
C GLN A 191 7.31 14.04 14.15
N THR A 192 6.22 14.82 14.10
CA THR A 192 5.25 14.99 15.20
C THR A 192 3.82 14.60 14.80
N ALA A 193 3.55 14.46 13.50
CA ALA A 193 2.24 14.05 13.01
C ALA A 193 2.00 12.56 13.28
N PRO A 194 0.78 12.14 13.66
CA PRO A 194 0.44 10.72 13.73
C PRO A 194 0.61 10.06 12.36
N SER A 195 0.81 8.74 12.37
CA SER A 195 1.15 7.99 11.16
C SER A 195 0.05 6.98 10.80
N TYR A 196 -0.24 6.86 9.51
CA TYR A 196 -0.89 5.68 8.93
C TYR A 196 0.13 4.90 8.12
N LEU A 197 0.16 3.57 8.26
CA LEU A 197 1.08 2.69 7.54
C LEU A 197 0.30 1.80 6.56
N SER A 198 0.67 1.86 5.28
CA SER A 198 0.16 0.96 4.24
C SER A 198 1.32 0.17 3.66
N ILE A 199 1.20 -1.15 3.58
CA ILE A 199 2.26 -2.04 3.08
C ILE A 199 1.73 -2.86 1.91
N ASP A 200 2.28 -2.60 0.70
CA ASP A 200 2.22 -3.56 -0.39
C ASP A 200 3.48 -4.43 -0.36
N LYS A 201 3.27 -5.74 -0.42
CA LYS A 201 4.40 -6.69 -0.36
C LYS A 201 5.22 -6.74 -1.63
N ASP A 202 4.82 -6.07 -2.69
CA ASP A 202 5.66 -5.92 -3.88
C ASP A 202 6.86 -4.99 -3.64
N ALA A 203 6.86 -4.17 -2.58
CA ALA A 203 8.04 -3.43 -2.13
C ALA A 203 9.22 -4.35 -1.75
N PHE A 204 8.92 -5.61 -1.39
CA PHE A 204 9.95 -6.56 -0.97
C PHE A 204 10.58 -7.29 -2.15
N SER A 205 11.81 -7.78 -1.90
CA SER A 205 12.50 -8.70 -2.80
C SER A 205 11.74 -10.03 -2.90
N PRO A 206 11.77 -10.73 -4.06
CA PRO A 206 11.17 -12.06 -4.23
C PRO A 206 11.63 -13.11 -3.24
N GLU A 207 12.82 -12.94 -2.64
CA GLU A 207 13.30 -13.83 -1.59
C GLU A 207 12.53 -13.68 -0.27
N VAL A 208 11.87 -12.55 -0.05
CA VAL A 208 11.06 -12.24 1.14
C VAL A 208 9.60 -12.59 0.92
N ALA A 209 9.04 -12.21 -0.23
CA ALA A 209 7.66 -12.49 -0.59
C ALA A 209 7.50 -12.52 -2.12
N HIS A 210 6.78 -13.49 -2.65
CA HIS A 210 6.32 -13.47 -4.04
C HIS A 210 4.97 -12.79 -4.15
N THR A 211 4.79 -11.92 -5.17
CA THR A 211 3.53 -11.20 -5.42
C THR A 211 3.06 -11.36 -6.87
N ASN A 212 1.89 -10.81 -7.18
CA ASN A 212 1.35 -10.78 -8.54
C ASN A 212 1.94 -9.65 -9.41
N TRP A 213 2.81 -8.81 -8.83
CA TRP A 213 3.39 -7.62 -9.47
C TRP A 213 4.92 -7.71 -9.52
N ASP A 214 5.53 -6.86 -10.34
CA ASP A 214 6.98 -6.68 -10.28
C ASP A 214 7.41 -6.16 -8.90
N GLN A 215 8.60 -6.57 -8.47
CA GLN A 215 8.97 -6.47 -7.07
C GLN A 215 10.19 -5.58 -6.84
N GLY A 216 10.17 -4.95 -5.69
CA GLY A 216 11.22 -4.09 -5.18
C GLY A 216 12.41 -4.86 -4.60
N ARG A 217 13.16 -4.17 -3.73
CA ARG A 217 14.42 -4.68 -3.18
C ARG A 217 14.45 -4.69 -1.65
N MET A 218 13.34 -4.37 -0.98
CA MET A 218 13.32 -4.34 0.47
C MET A 218 13.42 -5.75 1.07
N LEU A 219 14.15 -5.86 2.15
CA LEU A 219 14.19 -7.04 3.01
C LEU A 219 13.31 -6.80 4.25
N THR A 220 12.92 -7.87 4.93
CA THR A 220 12.13 -7.79 6.17
C THR A 220 12.77 -6.83 7.19
N GLY A 221 14.11 -6.89 7.37
CA GLY A 221 14.83 -6.00 8.28
C GLY A 221 14.66 -4.51 7.97
N HIS A 222 14.58 -4.14 6.67
CA HIS A 222 14.33 -2.75 6.25
C HIS A 222 12.93 -2.29 6.67
N ALA A 223 11.92 -3.11 6.45
CA ALA A 223 10.55 -2.79 6.86
C ALA A 223 10.43 -2.66 8.39
N LEU A 224 11.04 -3.58 9.14
CA LEU A 224 11.02 -3.53 10.61
C LEU A 224 11.71 -2.25 11.13
N ALA A 225 12.84 -1.84 10.55
CA ALA A 225 13.53 -0.60 10.91
C ALA A 225 12.69 0.65 10.59
N LEU A 226 12.00 0.65 9.43
CA LEU A 226 11.08 1.73 9.05
C LEU A 226 9.89 1.81 10.02
N ILE A 227 9.25 0.68 10.35
CA ILE A 227 8.14 0.60 11.31
C ILE A 227 8.62 1.10 12.68
N ASP A 228 9.79 0.64 13.14
CA ASP A 228 10.37 1.08 14.41
C ASP A 228 10.66 2.58 14.45
N SER A 229 10.98 3.19 13.33
CA SER A 229 11.26 4.62 13.22
C SER A 229 10.01 5.50 13.39
N LEU A 230 8.81 4.98 13.18
CA LEU A 230 7.56 5.72 13.35
C LEU A 230 7.38 6.06 14.84
N ARG A 231 7.69 7.30 15.22
CA ARG A 231 7.78 7.75 16.63
C ARG A 231 6.49 8.27 17.20
N THR A 232 5.49 8.48 16.36
CA THR A 232 4.20 9.04 16.72
C THR A 232 3.13 7.94 16.73
N ASP A 233 1.96 8.25 17.29
CA ASP A 233 0.84 7.31 17.32
C ASP A 233 0.56 6.75 15.93
N LEU A 234 0.53 5.42 15.81
CA LEU A 234 0.07 4.74 14.63
C LEU A 234 -1.46 4.66 14.67
N VAL A 235 -2.12 5.51 13.87
CA VAL A 235 -3.58 5.66 13.89
C VAL A 235 -4.32 4.64 13.03
N GLY A 236 -3.60 3.80 12.30
CA GLY A 236 -4.13 2.70 11.51
C GLY A 236 -3.07 2.13 10.58
N SER A 237 -3.32 0.94 10.07
CA SER A 237 -2.44 0.27 9.11
C SER A 237 -3.21 -0.72 8.25
N ASP A 238 -2.67 -0.97 7.06
CA ASP A 238 -3.11 -2.05 6.18
C ASP A 238 -1.93 -2.76 5.52
N ILE A 239 -2.17 -4.02 5.12
CA ILE A 239 -1.21 -4.88 4.42
C ILE A 239 -1.94 -5.57 3.27
N ASN A 240 -1.32 -5.55 2.09
CA ASN A 240 -1.75 -6.26 0.89
C ASN A 240 -0.56 -6.85 0.14
N GLY A 241 -0.76 -7.28 -1.12
CA GLY A 241 0.29 -7.89 -1.92
C GLY A 241 0.38 -9.41 -1.75
N GLU A 242 -0.70 -10.07 -1.25
CA GLU A 242 -0.76 -11.54 -1.28
C GLU A 242 -0.74 -12.06 -2.71
N VAL A 243 -0.01 -13.14 -2.95
CA VAL A 243 -0.10 -13.84 -4.22
C VAL A 243 -1.42 -14.59 -4.31
N SER A 244 -2.20 -14.30 -5.34
CA SER A 244 -3.46 -14.99 -5.59
C SER A 244 -3.74 -15.13 -7.06
N HIS A 245 -4.42 -16.20 -7.45
CA HIS A 245 -4.84 -16.43 -8.82
C HIS A 245 -6.31 -16.04 -9.00
N TYR A 246 -6.58 -15.18 -9.99
CA TYR A 246 -7.94 -14.81 -10.34
C TYR A 246 -8.12 -14.67 -11.84
N ARG A 247 -9.24 -15.18 -12.36
CA ARG A 247 -9.62 -15.04 -13.76
C ARG A 247 -10.78 -14.06 -13.91
N TYR A 248 -10.50 -12.84 -14.36
CA TYR A 248 -11.50 -11.81 -14.57
C TYR A 248 -12.63 -12.27 -15.50
N GLN A 249 -13.88 -12.00 -15.12
CA GLN A 249 -15.06 -12.19 -15.97
C GLN A 249 -15.19 -11.02 -16.96
N SER A 250 -14.92 -9.80 -16.51
CA SER A 250 -14.96 -8.58 -17.31
C SER A 250 -13.84 -8.55 -18.35
N TRP A 251 -14.19 -8.41 -19.64
CA TRP A 251 -13.21 -8.39 -20.73
C TRP A 251 -12.22 -7.21 -20.59
N TRP A 252 -12.68 -6.03 -20.18
CA TRP A 252 -11.84 -4.84 -20.02
C TRP A 252 -10.81 -5.00 -18.90
N LYS A 253 -11.18 -5.67 -17.79
CA LYS A 253 -10.23 -5.99 -16.71
C LYS A 253 -9.17 -6.99 -17.18
N ARG A 254 -9.57 -7.98 -17.98
CA ARG A 254 -8.60 -8.89 -18.61
C ARG A 254 -7.60 -8.17 -19.49
N GLN A 255 -8.07 -7.19 -20.29
CA GLN A 255 -7.19 -6.40 -21.13
C GLN A 255 -6.23 -5.52 -20.31
N LEU A 256 -6.72 -4.84 -19.29
CA LEU A 256 -5.89 -4.01 -18.42
C LEU A 256 -4.85 -4.86 -17.68
N SER A 257 -5.26 -5.95 -17.04
CA SER A 257 -4.34 -6.87 -16.36
C SER A 257 -3.28 -7.47 -17.30
N ALA A 258 -3.64 -7.73 -18.57
CA ALA A 258 -2.69 -8.20 -19.56
C ALA A 258 -1.71 -7.11 -20.03
N MET A 259 -2.10 -5.83 -19.96
CA MET A 259 -1.21 -4.70 -20.27
C MET A 259 -0.19 -4.44 -19.17
N ASP A 260 -0.51 -4.79 -17.93
CA ASP A 260 0.37 -4.64 -16.78
C ASP A 260 1.32 -5.84 -16.61
N GLU A 261 1.38 -6.75 -17.60
CA GLU A 261 2.33 -7.88 -17.69
C GLU A 261 2.43 -8.69 -16.38
N GLN A 262 1.30 -8.85 -15.66
CA GLN A 262 1.29 -9.64 -14.41
C GLN A 262 1.83 -11.06 -14.70
N PRO A 263 2.78 -11.56 -13.87
CA PRO A 263 3.36 -12.89 -14.09
C PRO A 263 2.30 -13.99 -13.95
N GLU A 264 2.41 -15.02 -14.79
CA GLU A 264 1.58 -16.22 -14.60
C GLU A 264 1.92 -16.90 -13.27
N ILE A 265 0.89 -17.12 -12.47
CA ILE A 265 1.03 -17.81 -11.18
C ILE A 265 1.04 -19.33 -11.43
N ASP A 266 2.17 -19.95 -11.14
CA ASP A 266 2.30 -21.43 -11.15
C ASP A 266 1.48 -22.01 -9.97
N PRO A 267 0.39 -22.75 -10.25
CA PRO A 267 -0.42 -23.33 -9.19
C PRO A 267 0.34 -24.30 -8.26
N ALA A 268 1.42 -24.91 -8.76
CA ALA A 268 2.23 -25.83 -7.97
C ALA A 268 3.07 -25.10 -6.90
N GLN A 269 3.41 -23.84 -7.14
CA GLN A 269 4.20 -23.01 -6.22
C GLN A 269 3.35 -22.10 -5.33
N LEU A 270 2.09 -21.89 -5.68
CA LEU A 270 1.19 -20.95 -5.00
C LEU A 270 1.14 -21.15 -3.49
N ALA A 271 0.97 -22.39 -3.03
CA ALA A 271 0.89 -22.69 -1.60
C ALA A 271 2.20 -22.37 -0.86
N GLY A 272 3.35 -22.59 -1.51
CA GLY A 272 4.67 -22.26 -0.95
C GLY A 272 4.85 -20.73 -0.83
N TRP A 273 4.48 -19.98 -1.85
CA TRP A 273 4.54 -18.51 -1.84
C TRP A 273 3.59 -17.91 -0.80
N GLN A 274 2.36 -18.45 -0.68
CA GLN A 274 1.42 -18.02 0.35
C GLN A 274 1.93 -18.32 1.76
N ALA A 275 2.61 -19.45 1.98
CA ALA A 275 3.22 -19.76 3.27
C ALA A 275 4.37 -18.77 3.61
N GLN A 276 5.19 -18.40 2.61
CA GLN A 276 6.23 -17.39 2.76
C GLN A 276 5.63 -16.03 3.15
N GLN A 277 4.59 -15.59 2.45
CA GLN A 277 3.90 -14.34 2.73
C GLN A 277 3.21 -14.34 4.08
N HIS A 278 2.65 -15.48 4.49
CA HIS A 278 2.06 -15.64 5.82
C HIS A 278 3.10 -15.45 6.93
N ALA A 279 4.30 -16.02 6.77
CA ALA A 279 5.39 -15.80 7.73
C ALA A 279 5.79 -14.33 7.83
N LEU A 280 5.84 -13.61 6.70
CA LEU A 280 6.07 -12.17 6.68
C LEU A 280 4.93 -11.40 7.37
N ASN A 281 3.67 -11.76 7.11
CA ASN A 281 2.51 -11.12 7.76
C ASN A 281 2.59 -11.18 9.29
N LEU A 282 3.00 -12.31 9.84
CA LEU A 282 3.15 -12.46 11.31
C LEU A 282 4.25 -11.54 11.86
N GLN A 283 5.36 -11.38 11.15
CA GLN A 283 6.46 -10.50 11.56
C GLN A 283 6.05 -9.01 11.49
N LEU A 284 5.41 -8.60 10.39
CA LEU A 284 4.93 -7.22 10.22
C LEU A 284 3.84 -6.90 11.24
N LEU A 285 2.87 -7.80 11.45
CA LEU A 285 1.80 -7.60 12.44
C LEU A 285 2.37 -7.46 13.86
N ALA A 286 3.36 -8.29 14.24
CA ALA A 286 4.00 -8.18 15.54
C ALA A 286 4.71 -6.82 15.74
N ALA A 287 5.43 -6.34 14.71
CA ALA A 287 6.12 -5.05 14.75
C ALA A 287 5.13 -3.88 14.85
N ILE A 288 4.05 -3.91 14.07
CA ILE A 288 3.00 -2.89 14.08
C ILE A 288 2.28 -2.86 15.43
N THR A 289 1.89 -4.03 15.97
CA THR A 289 1.20 -4.12 17.26
C THR A 289 2.07 -3.58 18.40
N ALA A 290 3.37 -3.83 18.37
CA ALA A 290 4.31 -3.28 19.37
C ALA A 290 4.40 -1.75 19.34
N LYS A 291 4.03 -1.09 18.23
CA LYS A 291 3.99 0.38 18.10
C LYS A 291 2.66 0.99 18.53
N SER A 292 1.57 0.22 18.47
CA SER A 292 0.21 0.68 18.79
C SER A 292 -0.12 0.58 20.30
N GLY A 293 0.74 0.00 21.11
CA GLY A 293 0.62 -0.16 22.57
C GLY A 293 1.43 0.86 23.33
#